data_7437c7036e786da380941ba6557d2b49
#
_entry.id   7437c7036e786da380941ba6557d2b49
#
_cell.length_a   1.000
_cell.length_b   1.000
_cell.length_c   1.000
_cell.angle_alpha   90.00
_cell.angle_beta   90.00
_cell.angle_gamma   90.00
#
_symmetry.space_group_name_H-M   'P 1'
#
loop_
_entity.id
_entity.type
_entity.pdbx_description
1 polymer ?
#
loop_
_entity_poly.entity_id
_entity_poly.type
_entity_poly.pdbx_seq_one_letter_code
_entity_poly.pdbx_strand_id
1 'polypeptide(L)'
;ALYANVLQGLDPNRLVAALHDVASMSDADQRALVAIDAATTAARQAQQRVGDLLQRQNDLTAAANTASNQVQQLLAEQQQALDAANTQVRTIEAQLQAQLDADNAAKAAMMLAAARQAALSSGFVAGPASATAQAAISAASTQLGKPYVYGGSGPDVWDCSGLTQWAFRQAGVTLPRTAAEQYAAVATKVPLGELQPGDLLFWATDLSNPASIHHVAIYLGNGEMLAAPHTGTVVQVEPVYLDGYFGAVRPA
;
A
#
# COMPACT_ATOMS: atom_id res chain seq x y z
N ALA A 1 30.58 53.08 49.37
CA ALA A 1 29.61 53.77 48.46
C ALA A 1 28.49 54.48 49.24
N LEU A 2 28.03 53.96 50.42
CA LEU A 2 26.96 54.61 51.22
C LEU A 2 27.37 55.96 51.75
N TYR A 3 28.62 56.16 52.08
CA TYR A 3 29.13 57.43 52.63
C TYR A 3 29.27 58.56 51.59
N ALA A 4 29.49 58.23 50.33
CA ALA A 4 29.69 59.24 49.27
C ALA A 4 28.39 59.97 48.88
N ASN A 5 27.25 59.27 48.90
CA ASN A 5 25.93 59.82 48.52
C ASN A 5 25.25 60.60 49.67
N VAL A 6 25.63 60.32 50.90
CA VAL A 6 25.08 61.04 52.08
C VAL A 6 25.71 62.45 52.22
N LEU A 7 26.88 62.66 51.63
CA LEU A 7 27.63 63.93 51.81
C LEU A 7 27.31 65.00 50.75
N GLN A 8 26.60 64.66 49.65
CA GLN A 8 26.19 65.65 48.64
C GLN A 8 24.77 66.16 48.92
N GLY A 9 24.68 67.24 49.66
CA GLY A 9 23.41 67.94 49.85
C GLY A 9 22.95 68.13 51.32
N LEU A 10 23.78 67.81 52.31
CA LEU A 10 23.47 68.05 53.70
C LEU A 10 23.96 69.44 54.17
N ASP A 11 23.09 70.16 54.85
CA ASP A 11 23.46 71.32 55.65
C ASP A 11 24.69 71.04 56.55
N PRO A 12 25.74 71.90 56.63
CA PRO A 12 26.95 71.66 57.38
C PRO A 12 26.70 71.23 58.82
N ASN A 13 25.63 71.70 59.49
CA ASN A 13 25.26 71.32 60.84
C ASN A 13 24.75 69.88 60.92
N ARG A 14 24.05 69.34 59.86
CA ARG A 14 23.63 67.97 59.80
C ARG A 14 24.79 67.02 59.52
N LEU A 15 25.78 67.53 58.76
CA LEU A 15 27.01 66.76 58.50
C LEU A 15 27.81 66.53 59.78
N VAL A 16 27.94 67.60 60.64
CA VAL A 16 28.63 67.52 61.92
C VAL A 16 27.88 66.60 62.86
N ALA A 17 26.54 66.67 62.94
CA ALA A 17 25.73 65.76 63.73
C ALA A 17 25.90 64.29 63.26
N ALA A 18 25.85 64.03 61.94
CA ALA A 18 26.02 62.67 61.45
C ALA A 18 27.46 62.12 61.68
N LEU A 19 28.48 62.96 61.61
CA LEU A 19 29.87 62.60 61.97
C LEU A 19 29.99 62.32 63.49
N HIS A 20 29.29 63.08 64.32
CA HIS A 20 29.26 62.86 65.80
C HIS A 20 28.56 61.54 66.15
N ASP A 21 27.42 61.23 65.47
CA ASP A 21 26.72 59.96 65.59
C ASP A 21 27.57 58.76 65.22
N VAL A 22 28.29 58.89 64.08
CA VAL A 22 29.24 57.85 63.67
C VAL A 22 30.43 57.71 64.64
N ALA A 23 30.94 58.82 65.22
CA ALA A 23 32.04 58.78 66.21
C ALA A 23 31.61 58.21 67.55
N SER A 24 30.30 58.21 67.87
CA SER A 24 29.73 57.67 69.10
C SER A 24 29.34 56.19 68.96
N MET A 25 29.41 55.62 67.76
CA MET A 25 29.06 54.20 67.52
C MET A 25 30.08 53.30 68.21
N SER A 26 29.60 52.26 68.90
CA SER A 26 30.43 51.23 69.47
C SER A 26 31.11 50.37 68.34
N ASP A 27 32.22 49.75 68.67
CA ASP A 27 32.88 48.76 67.71
C ASP A 27 31.95 47.64 67.22
N ALA A 28 30.91 47.31 67.97
CA ALA A 28 29.88 46.37 67.66
C ALA A 28 28.98 46.90 66.52
N ASP A 29 28.54 48.19 66.66
CA ASP A 29 27.69 48.85 65.62
C ASP A 29 28.43 49.08 64.32
N GLN A 30 29.74 49.44 64.35
CA GLN A 30 30.56 49.52 63.12
C GLN A 30 30.70 48.19 62.39
N ARG A 31 30.90 47.07 63.15
CA ARG A 31 30.96 45.73 62.56
C ARG A 31 29.62 45.35 62.01
N ALA A 32 28.50 45.68 62.64
CA ALA A 32 27.17 45.44 62.11
C ALA A 32 26.90 46.17 60.80
N LEU A 33 27.28 47.44 60.69
CA LEU A 33 27.15 48.21 59.45
C LEU A 33 27.99 47.61 58.27
N VAL A 34 29.21 47.21 58.53
CA VAL A 34 30.06 46.52 57.51
C VAL A 34 29.44 45.19 57.10
N ALA A 35 28.87 44.42 58.02
CA ALA A 35 28.21 43.18 57.71
C ALA A 35 26.92 43.38 56.89
N ILE A 36 26.15 44.43 57.17
CA ILE A 36 24.96 44.79 56.37
C ILE A 36 25.33 45.23 54.97
N ASP A 37 26.38 46.04 54.80
CA ASP A 37 26.83 46.45 53.45
C ASP A 37 27.34 45.24 52.65
N ALA A 38 28.12 44.37 53.26
CA ALA A 38 28.55 43.11 52.63
C ALA A 38 27.39 42.21 52.25
N ALA A 39 26.42 42.01 53.13
CA ALA A 39 25.21 41.24 52.87
C ALA A 39 24.36 41.85 51.74
N THR A 40 24.21 43.18 51.72
CA THR A 40 23.49 43.91 50.67
C THR A 40 24.18 43.74 49.31
N THR A 41 25.50 43.85 49.29
CA THR A 41 26.29 43.60 48.06
C THR A 41 26.17 42.17 47.57
N ALA A 42 26.27 41.19 48.47
CA ALA A 42 26.08 39.79 48.15
C ALA A 42 24.66 39.51 47.61
N ALA A 43 23.62 40.12 48.20
CA ALA A 43 22.26 40.00 47.75
C ALA A 43 22.07 40.56 46.32
N ARG A 44 22.63 41.72 46.01
CA ARG A 44 22.60 42.31 44.65
C ARG A 44 23.32 41.43 43.64
N GLN A 45 24.48 40.88 43.99
CA GLN A 45 25.21 39.95 43.13
C GLN A 45 24.43 38.64 42.89
N ALA A 46 23.75 38.15 43.92
CA ALA A 46 22.88 36.98 43.79
C ALA A 46 21.69 37.27 42.85
N GLN A 47 21.02 38.41 43.01
CA GLN A 47 19.94 38.84 42.11
C GLN A 47 20.40 38.94 40.64
N GLN A 48 21.58 39.53 40.41
CA GLN A 48 22.16 39.58 39.03
C GLN A 48 22.41 38.19 38.46
N ARG A 49 23.01 37.29 39.24
CA ARG A 49 23.21 35.88 38.83
C ARG A 49 21.92 35.15 38.50
N VAL A 50 20.87 35.37 39.29
CA VAL A 50 19.51 34.80 39.04
C VAL A 50 18.96 35.35 37.71
N GLY A 51 19.11 36.68 37.47
CA GLY A 51 18.70 37.30 36.22
C GLY A 51 19.41 36.68 35.01
N ASP A 52 20.75 36.52 35.08
CA ASP A 52 21.57 35.93 33.99
C ASP A 52 21.18 34.45 33.73
N LEU A 53 20.89 33.68 34.79
CA LEU A 53 20.46 32.28 34.67
C LEU A 53 19.07 32.17 34.05
N LEU A 54 18.13 33.04 34.40
CA LEU A 54 16.81 33.11 33.78
C LEU A 54 16.90 33.44 32.31
N GLN A 55 17.76 34.39 31.95
CA GLN A 55 17.99 34.74 30.53
C GLN A 55 18.55 33.55 29.76
N ARG A 56 19.58 32.87 30.27
CA ARG A 56 20.14 31.68 29.64
C ARG A 56 19.11 30.54 29.50
N GLN A 57 18.25 30.36 30.53
CA GLN A 57 17.16 29.37 30.46
C GLN A 57 16.18 29.68 29.32
N ASN A 58 15.80 30.97 29.17
CA ASN A 58 14.91 31.40 28.10
C ASN A 58 15.54 31.19 26.72
N ASP A 59 16.83 31.53 26.56
CA ASP A 59 17.56 31.34 25.31
C ASP A 59 17.67 29.86 24.93
N LEU A 60 17.96 28.99 25.90
CA LEU A 60 18.00 27.53 25.70
C LEU A 60 16.62 26.97 25.32
N THR A 61 15.56 27.46 25.97
CA THR A 61 14.19 27.07 25.65
C THR A 61 13.80 27.47 24.23
N ALA A 62 14.15 28.70 23.83
CA ALA A 62 13.92 29.19 22.46
C ALA A 62 14.69 28.35 21.42
N ALA A 63 15.97 28.05 21.71
CA ALA A 63 16.79 27.20 20.83
C ALA A 63 16.21 25.76 20.73
N ALA A 64 15.78 25.17 21.85
CA ALA A 64 15.16 23.85 21.88
C ALA A 64 13.85 23.81 21.05
N ASN A 65 13.01 24.84 21.17
CA ASN A 65 11.78 24.95 20.37
C ASN A 65 12.08 25.07 18.88
N THR A 66 13.08 25.88 18.51
CA THR A 66 13.52 26.01 17.13
C THR A 66 14.02 24.68 16.57
N ALA A 67 14.86 23.96 17.29
CA ALA A 67 15.35 22.65 16.90
C ALA A 67 14.20 21.62 16.76
N SER A 68 13.25 21.62 17.70
CA SER A 68 12.06 20.78 17.63
C SER A 68 11.23 21.03 16.37
N ASN A 69 10.99 22.30 16.02
CA ASN A 69 10.26 22.67 14.81
C ASN A 69 11.01 22.22 13.54
N GLN A 70 12.33 22.37 13.50
CA GLN A 70 13.15 21.89 12.39
C GLN A 70 13.07 20.36 12.21
N VAL A 71 13.13 19.61 13.31
CA VAL A 71 12.97 18.15 13.27
C VAL A 71 11.58 17.77 12.73
N GLN A 72 10.51 18.45 13.17
CA GLN A 72 9.17 18.19 12.66
C GLN A 72 9.04 18.48 11.15
N GLN A 73 9.64 19.56 10.68
CA GLN A 73 9.68 19.89 9.24
C GLN A 73 10.41 18.79 8.44
N LEU A 74 11.60 18.38 8.89
CA LEU A 74 12.37 17.33 8.24
C LEU A 74 11.62 15.98 8.21
N LEU A 75 10.92 15.63 9.29
CA LEU A 75 10.09 14.44 9.33
C LEU A 75 8.92 14.51 8.33
N ALA A 76 8.28 15.68 8.21
CA ALA A 76 7.20 15.88 7.25
C ALA A 76 7.70 15.79 5.80
N GLU A 77 8.84 16.39 5.50
CA GLU A 77 9.50 16.30 4.18
C GLU A 77 9.90 14.84 3.85
N GLN A 78 10.46 14.12 4.82
CA GLN A 78 10.83 12.72 4.65
C GLN A 78 9.59 11.85 4.40
N GLN A 79 8.48 12.09 5.12
CA GLN A 79 7.23 11.36 4.90
C GLN A 79 6.68 11.62 3.49
N GLN A 80 6.66 12.86 3.05
CA GLN A 80 6.23 13.21 1.68
C GLN A 80 7.08 12.54 0.60
N ALA A 81 8.41 12.53 0.79
CA ALA A 81 9.31 11.84 -0.13
C ALA A 81 9.06 10.33 -0.18
N LEU A 82 8.81 9.71 0.98
CA LEU A 82 8.48 8.29 1.09
C LEU A 82 7.15 7.95 0.37
N ASP A 83 6.12 8.77 0.59
CA ASP A 83 4.81 8.58 -0.04
C ASP A 83 4.90 8.75 -1.56
N ALA A 84 5.67 9.73 -2.04
CA ALA A 84 5.95 9.91 -3.46
C ALA A 84 6.69 8.71 -4.06
N ALA A 85 7.73 8.22 -3.39
CA ALA A 85 8.48 7.04 -3.81
C ALA A 85 7.59 5.78 -3.87
N ASN A 86 6.78 5.55 -2.86
CA ASN A 86 5.82 4.43 -2.83
C ASN A 86 4.79 4.51 -3.97
N THR A 87 4.34 5.72 -4.30
CA THR A 87 3.43 5.93 -5.43
C THR A 87 4.10 5.60 -6.76
N GLN A 88 5.36 6.02 -6.93
CA GLN A 88 6.14 5.68 -8.13
C GLN A 88 6.37 4.18 -8.27
N VAL A 89 6.72 3.48 -7.17
CA VAL A 89 6.90 2.02 -7.16
C VAL A 89 5.61 1.33 -7.63
N ARG A 90 4.46 1.67 -7.05
CA ARG A 90 3.17 1.08 -7.45
C ARG A 90 2.84 1.33 -8.92
N THR A 91 3.17 2.52 -9.43
CA THR A 91 2.94 2.84 -10.85
C THR A 91 3.82 1.99 -11.76
N ILE A 92 5.11 1.82 -11.41
CA ILE A 92 6.05 1.00 -12.17
C ILE A 92 5.63 -0.48 -12.12
N GLU A 93 5.24 -0.99 -10.95
CA GLU A 93 4.73 -2.36 -10.79
C GLU A 93 3.51 -2.61 -11.68
N ALA A 94 2.53 -1.69 -11.68
CA ALA A 94 1.34 -1.80 -12.52
C ALA A 94 1.68 -1.77 -14.02
N GLN A 95 2.62 -0.90 -14.44
CA GLN A 95 3.07 -0.83 -15.83
C GLN A 95 3.81 -2.10 -16.25
N LEU A 96 4.69 -2.62 -15.41
CA LEU A 96 5.42 -3.86 -15.67
C LEU A 96 4.47 -5.05 -15.78
N GLN A 97 3.49 -5.15 -14.87
CA GLN A 97 2.49 -6.21 -14.93
C GLN A 97 1.68 -6.14 -16.23
N ALA A 98 1.19 -4.95 -16.59
CA ALA A 98 0.44 -4.77 -17.83
C ALA A 98 1.28 -5.15 -19.08
N GLN A 99 2.58 -4.86 -19.08
CA GLN A 99 3.48 -5.24 -20.17
C GLN A 99 3.70 -6.76 -20.23
N LEU A 100 3.90 -7.41 -19.08
CA LEU A 100 4.02 -8.87 -19.00
C LEU A 100 2.75 -9.57 -19.49
N ASP A 101 1.58 -9.07 -19.11
CA ASP A 101 0.29 -9.61 -19.53
C ASP A 101 0.11 -9.46 -21.05
N ALA A 102 0.47 -8.31 -21.62
CA ALA A 102 0.43 -8.07 -23.06
C ALA A 102 1.40 -8.99 -23.82
N ASP A 103 2.63 -9.17 -23.34
CA ASP A 103 3.62 -10.05 -23.95
C ASP A 103 3.18 -11.52 -23.89
N ASN A 104 2.61 -11.96 -22.76
CA ASN A 104 2.07 -13.31 -22.61
C ASN A 104 0.87 -13.55 -23.53
N ALA A 105 -0.04 -12.58 -23.64
CA ALA A 105 -1.16 -12.64 -24.57
C ALA A 105 -0.69 -12.72 -26.04
N ALA A 106 0.30 -11.92 -26.41
CA ALA A 106 0.88 -11.95 -27.76
C ALA A 106 1.52 -13.30 -28.07
N LYS A 107 2.31 -13.87 -27.15
CA LYS A 107 2.88 -15.22 -27.31
C LYS A 107 1.80 -16.28 -27.43
N ALA A 108 0.77 -16.24 -26.60
CA ALA A 108 -0.34 -17.18 -26.65
C ALA A 108 -1.09 -17.08 -28.00
N ALA A 109 -1.36 -15.87 -28.50
CA ALA A 109 -1.99 -15.66 -29.79
C ALA A 109 -1.15 -16.25 -30.95
N MET A 110 0.17 -16.05 -30.93
CA MET A 110 1.07 -16.63 -31.92
C MET A 110 1.07 -18.16 -31.89
N MET A 111 1.12 -18.77 -30.69
CA MET A 111 1.09 -20.22 -30.52
C MET A 111 -0.26 -20.82 -30.94
N LEU A 112 -1.37 -20.16 -30.58
CA LEU A 112 -2.72 -20.55 -31.00
C LEU A 112 -2.84 -20.48 -32.56
N ALA A 113 -2.35 -19.40 -33.16
CA ALA A 113 -2.37 -19.24 -34.62
C ALA A 113 -1.53 -20.32 -35.32
N ALA A 114 -0.33 -20.60 -34.81
CA ALA A 114 0.54 -21.65 -35.34
C ALA A 114 -0.08 -23.04 -35.19
N ALA A 115 -0.63 -23.36 -34.04
CA ALA A 115 -1.33 -24.62 -33.77
C ALA A 115 -2.57 -24.76 -34.67
N ARG A 116 -3.34 -23.66 -34.84
CA ARG A 116 -4.48 -23.62 -35.75
C ARG A 116 -4.08 -23.87 -37.21
N GLN A 117 -3.00 -23.24 -37.69
CA GLN A 117 -2.48 -23.43 -39.04
C GLN A 117 -2.04 -24.88 -39.26
N ALA A 118 -1.35 -25.48 -38.27
CA ALA A 118 -0.96 -26.88 -38.32
C ALA A 118 -2.17 -27.82 -38.39
N ALA A 119 -3.21 -27.57 -37.58
CA ALA A 119 -4.45 -28.35 -37.60
C ALA A 119 -5.16 -28.26 -38.97
N LEU A 120 -5.30 -27.06 -39.51
CA LEU A 120 -5.88 -26.86 -40.84
C LEU A 120 -5.07 -27.58 -41.94
N SER A 121 -3.75 -27.58 -41.85
CA SER A 121 -2.86 -28.26 -42.77
C SER A 121 -2.97 -29.80 -42.69
N SER A 122 -3.38 -30.31 -41.51
CA SER A 122 -3.64 -31.75 -41.31
C SER A 122 -5.06 -32.18 -41.66
N GLY A 123 -5.90 -31.27 -42.19
CA GLY A 123 -7.24 -31.54 -42.64
C GLY A 123 -8.35 -31.23 -41.63
N PHE A 124 -8.02 -30.59 -40.50
CA PHE A 124 -9.04 -30.12 -39.56
C PHE A 124 -9.92 -29.02 -40.22
N VAL A 125 -11.24 -29.20 -40.14
CA VAL A 125 -12.21 -28.19 -40.58
C VAL A 125 -12.85 -27.56 -39.37
N ALA A 126 -12.64 -26.24 -39.20
CA ALA A 126 -13.28 -25.50 -38.12
C ALA A 126 -14.79 -25.47 -38.35
N GLY A 127 -15.53 -26.06 -37.43
CA GLY A 127 -16.97 -25.94 -37.37
C GLY A 127 -17.42 -24.72 -36.57
N PRO A 128 -18.69 -24.29 -36.73
CA PRO A 128 -19.29 -23.33 -35.79
C PRO A 128 -19.41 -23.97 -34.41
N ALA A 129 -19.52 -23.13 -33.34
CA ALA A 129 -19.86 -23.62 -32.03
C ALA A 129 -21.20 -24.37 -32.05
N SER A 130 -21.31 -25.49 -31.30
CA SER A 130 -22.59 -26.19 -31.17
C SER A 130 -23.64 -25.27 -30.53
N ALA A 131 -24.91 -25.57 -30.70
CA ALA A 131 -26.00 -24.81 -30.04
C ALA A 131 -25.86 -24.85 -28.52
N THR A 132 -25.40 -25.97 -27.96
CA THR A 132 -25.12 -26.13 -26.52
C THR A 132 -23.96 -25.22 -26.08
N ALA A 133 -22.86 -25.19 -26.83
CA ALA A 133 -21.73 -24.31 -26.54
C ALA A 133 -22.13 -22.84 -26.58
N GLN A 134 -22.92 -22.42 -27.59
CA GLN A 134 -23.46 -21.06 -27.69
C GLN A 134 -24.37 -20.69 -26.51
N ALA A 135 -25.23 -21.62 -26.08
CA ALA A 135 -26.10 -21.42 -24.91
C ALA A 135 -25.28 -21.27 -23.62
N ALA A 136 -24.23 -22.10 -23.43
CA ALA A 136 -23.33 -21.99 -22.28
C ALA A 136 -22.57 -20.65 -22.27
N ILE A 137 -22.01 -20.23 -23.42
CA ILE A 137 -21.34 -18.93 -23.56
C ILE A 137 -22.28 -17.80 -23.24
N SER A 138 -23.52 -17.84 -23.79
CA SER A 138 -24.53 -16.81 -23.55
C SER A 138 -24.90 -16.73 -22.06
N ALA A 139 -25.09 -17.88 -21.41
CA ALA A 139 -25.34 -17.92 -19.98
C ALA A 139 -24.18 -17.31 -19.18
N ALA A 140 -22.94 -17.74 -19.43
CA ALA A 140 -21.76 -17.22 -18.75
C ALA A 140 -21.60 -15.71 -18.93
N SER A 141 -21.89 -15.18 -20.14
CA SER A 141 -21.79 -13.75 -20.45
C SER A 141 -22.75 -12.88 -19.65
N THR A 142 -23.87 -13.43 -19.17
CA THR A 142 -24.78 -12.69 -18.25
C THR A 142 -24.19 -12.49 -16.87
N GLN A 143 -23.07 -13.15 -16.55
CA GLN A 143 -22.40 -13.06 -15.25
C GLN A 143 -21.21 -12.11 -15.26
N LEU A 144 -20.87 -11.48 -16.38
CA LEU A 144 -19.78 -10.51 -16.50
C LEU A 144 -19.89 -9.41 -15.44
N GLY A 145 -18.76 -9.04 -14.85
CA GLY A 145 -18.66 -8.03 -13.80
C GLY A 145 -18.99 -8.53 -12.39
N LYS A 146 -19.49 -9.75 -12.21
CA LYS A 146 -19.75 -10.32 -10.88
C LYS A 146 -18.46 -10.74 -10.19
N PRO A 147 -18.35 -10.54 -8.86
CA PRO A 147 -17.12 -10.80 -8.12
C PRO A 147 -16.70 -12.28 -8.14
N TYR A 148 -15.38 -12.49 -8.20
CA TYR A 148 -14.81 -13.80 -7.88
C TYR A 148 -14.79 -14.02 -6.37
N VAL A 149 -15.30 -15.17 -5.95
CA VAL A 149 -15.16 -15.69 -4.58
C VAL A 149 -14.86 -17.18 -4.66
N TYR A 150 -13.76 -17.63 -4.04
CA TYR A 150 -13.42 -19.05 -4.00
C TYR A 150 -14.57 -19.89 -3.42
N GLY A 151 -14.96 -20.95 -4.11
CA GLY A 151 -16.14 -21.76 -3.77
C GLY A 151 -17.48 -21.20 -4.27
N GLY A 152 -17.47 -20.02 -4.94
CA GLY A 152 -18.66 -19.36 -5.48
C GLY A 152 -19.33 -20.20 -6.59
N SER A 153 -20.66 -20.32 -6.53
CA SER A 153 -21.48 -21.09 -7.49
C SER A 153 -22.71 -20.31 -7.95
N GLY A 154 -22.69 -19.00 -7.77
CA GLY A 154 -23.74 -18.05 -8.14
C GLY A 154 -24.91 -17.95 -7.16
N PRO A 155 -25.88 -17.06 -7.42
CA PRO A 155 -25.94 -16.18 -8.58
C PRO A 155 -25.10 -14.90 -8.45
N ASP A 156 -24.65 -14.51 -7.25
CA ASP A 156 -24.02 -13.22 -6.97
C ASP A 156 -22.50 -13.24 -7.08
N VAL A 157 -21.89 -14.38 -6.82
CA VAL A 157 -20.43 -14.58 -6.82
C VAL A 157 -20.06 -15.90 -7.48
N TRP A 158 -18.90 -15.97 -8.10
CA TRP A 158 -18.44 -17.10 -8.88
C TRP A 158 -16.99 -17.47 -8.56
N ASP A 159 -16.66 -18.77 -8.61
CA ASP A 159 -15.30 -19.20 -8.92
C ASP A 159 -15.25 -19.77 -10.35
N CYS A 160 -14.06 -20.11 -10.82
CA CYS A 160 -13.84 -20.53 -12.20
C CYS A 160 -14.70 -21.75 -12.59
N SER A 161 -14.68 -22.81 -11.78
CA SER A 161 -15.40 -24.04 -12.06
C SER A 161 -16.89 -23.97 -11.71
N GLY A 162 -17.28 -23.13 -10.75
CA GLY A 162 -18.69 -22.86 -10.45
C GLY A 162 -19.39 -22.13 -11.59
N LEU A 163 -18.69 -21.17 -12.20
CA LEU A 163 -19.18 -20.45 -13.38
C LEU A 163 -19.38 -21.40 -14.56
N THR A 164 -18.37 -22.20 -14.90
CA THR A 164 -18.45 -23.17 -16.02
C THR A 164 -19.51 -24.24 -15.74
N GLN A 165 -19.56 -24.79 -14.54
CA GLN A 165 -20.60 -25.75 -14.13
C GLN A 165 -22.01 -25.17 -14.33
N TRP A 166 -22.23 -23.97 -13.84
CA TRP A 166 -23.53 -23.31 -13.96
C TRP A 166 -23.88 -22.99 -15.40
N ALA A 167 -22.95 -22.45 -16.18
CA ALA A 167 -23.18 -22.06 -17.55
C ALA A 167 -23.57 -23.28 -18.44
N PHE A 168 -22.83 -24.36 -18.30
CA PHE A 168 -23.14 -25.60 -19.04
C PHE A 168 -24.43 -26.27 -18.57
N ARG A 169 -24.76 -26.17 -17.28
CA ARG A 169 -26.07 -26.63 -16.78
C ARG A 169 -27.23 -25.86 -17.42
N GLN A 170 -27.10 -24.55 -17.66
CA GLN A 170 -28.10 -23.77 -18.42
C GLN A 170 -28.26 -24.28 -19.86
N ALA A 171 -27.20 -24.86 -20.42
CA ALA A 171 -27.18 -25.46 -21.75
C ALA A 171 -27.56 -26.96 -21.75
N GLY A 172 -27.99 -27.53 -20.60
CA GLY A 172 -28.40 -28.93 -20.48
C GLY A 172 -27.25 -29.90 -20.25
N VAL A 173 -26.02 -29.46 -20.01
CA VAL A 173 -24.86 -30.31 -19.74
C VAL A 173 -24.48 -30.22 -18.27
N THR A 174 -24.35 -31.39 -17.61
CA THR A 174 -23.94 -31.46 -16.21
C THR A 174 -22.41 -31.65 -16.12
N LEU A 175 -21.74 -30.73 -15.45
CA LEU A 175 -20.31 -30.80 -15.15
C LEU A 175 -20.09 -31.00 -13.64
N PRO A 176 -19.01 -31.67 -13.21
CA PRO A 176 -18.62 -31.74 -11.82
C PRO A 176 -18.29 -30.36 -11.22
N ARG A 177 -18.08 -30.30 -9.89
CA ARG A 177 -17.88 -29.02 -9.20
C ARG A 177 -16.49 -28.43 -9.41
N THR A 178 -15.45 -29.23 -9.41
CA THR A 178 -14.07 -28.74 -9.47
C THR A 178 -13.50 -28.77 -10.87
N ALA A 179 -12.54 -27.90 -11.16
CA ALA A 179 -11.89 -27.84 -12.47
C ALA A 179 -11.23 -29.19 -12.87
N ALA A 180 -10.51 -29.81 -11.92
CA ALA A 180 -9.88 -31.11 -12.18
C ALA A 180 -10.89 -32.21 -12.53
N GLU A 181 -12.01 -32.26 -11.80
CA GLU A 181 -13.10 -33.22 -12.10
C GLU A 181 -13.79 -32.90 -13.43
N GLN A 182 -13.98 -31.63 -13.78
CA GLN A 182 -14.53 -31.24 -15.11
C GLN A 182 -13.63 -31.72 -16.23
N TYR A 183 -12.30 -31.53 -16.10
CA TYR A 183 -11.35 -32.06 -17.06
C TYR A 183 -11.43 -33.59 -17.17
N ALA A 184 -11.50 -34.27 -16.05
CA ALA A 184 -11.55 -35.75 -16.03
C ALA A 184 -12.86 -36.30 -16.61
N ALA A 185 -14.01 -35.67 -16.30
CA ALA A 185 -15.33 -36.16 -16.68
C ALA A 185 -15.64 -36.03 -18.18
N VAL A 186 -15.05 -35.06 -18.87
CA VAL A 186 -15.30 -34.86 -20.32
C VAL A 186 -14.33 -35.70 -21.14
N ALA A 187 -14.85 -36.61 -21.92
CA ALA A 187 -14.04 -37.58 -22.69
C ALA A 187 -13.29 -36.93 -23.87
N THR A 188 -13.92 -35.98 -24.54
CA THR A 188 -13.34 -35.34 -25.74
C THR A 188 -12.25 -34.34 -25.33
N LYS A 189 -10.99 -34.74 -25.46
CA LYS A 189 -9.82 -33.85 -25.31
C LYS A 189 -9.55 -33.16 -26.64
N VAL A 190 -9.29 -31.86 -26.59
CA VAL A 190 -9.17 -31.00 -27.77
C VAL A 190 -7.73 -30.50 -27.88
N PRO A 191 -7.05 -30.77 -29.02
CA PRO A 191 -5.75 -30.16 -29.32
C PRO A 191 -5.87 -28.63 -29.40
N LEU A 192 -4.81 -27.91 -29.01
CA LEU A 192 -4.78 -26.43 -29.01
C LEU A 192 -5.18 -25.81 -30.37
N GLY A 193 -4.77 -26.43 -31.50
CA GLY A 193 -5.10 -25.95 -32.83
C GLY A 193 -6.55 -26.23 -33.27
N GLU A 194 -7.28 -27.05 -32.54
CA GLU A 194 -8.64 -27.49 -32.88
C GLU A 194 -9.71 -26.88 -31.96
N LEU A 195 -9.32 -25.90 -31.16
CA LEU A 195 -10.21 -25.18 -30.25
C LEU A 195 -11.39 -24.55 -31.00
N GLN A 196 -12.57 -24.70 -30.45
CA GLN A 196 -13.82 -24.08 -30.90
C GLN A 196 -14.49 -23.31 -29.74
N PRO A 197 -15.25 -22.26 -30.00
CA PRO A 197 -16.00 -21.56 -28.96
C PRO A 197 -16.86 -22.54 -28.16
N GLY A 198 -16.78 -22.45 -26.81
CA GLY A 198 -17.43 -23.35 -25.87
C GLY A 198 -16.52 -24.48 -25.34
N ASP A 199 -15.34 -24.69 -25.91
CA ASP A 199 -14.36 -25.59 -25.28
C ASP A 199 -13.94 -25.05 -23.92
N LEU A 200 -13.70 -25.95 -22.96
CA LEU A 200 -13.16 -25.59 -21.65
C LEU A 200 -11.65 -25.71 -21.67
N LEU A 201 -10.97 -24.64 -21.28
CA LEU A 201 -9.52 -24.55 -21.16
C LEU A 201 -9.12 -24.72 -19.71
N PHE A 202 -8.02 -25.45 -19.44
CA PHE A 202 -7.58 -25.80 -18.10
C PHE A 202 -6.12 -25.43 -17.85
N TRP A 203 -5.80 -25.01 -16.62
CA TRP A 203 -4.46 -24.70 -16.13
C TRP A 203 -4.13 -25.49 -14.88
N ALA A 204 -2.88 -25.94 -14.78
CA ALA A 204 -2.36 -26.75 -13.71
C ALA A 204 -1.02 -26.23 -13.18
N THR A 205 -0.71 -26.51 -11.92
CA THR A 205 0.59 -26.21 -11.31
C THR A 205 1.65 -27.25 -11.70
N ASP A 206 1.21 -28.46 -12.05
CA ASP A 206 2.06 -29.56 -12.55
C ASP A 206 1.42 -30.14 -13.81
N LEU A 207 2.03 -29.88 -14.97
CA LEU A 207 1.51 -30.33 -16.27
C LEU A 207 1.53 -31.86 -16.47
N SER A 208 2.15 -32.62 -15.59
CA SER A 208 2.12 -34.09 -15.56
C SER A 208 1.01 -34.66 -14.69
N ASN A 209 0.35 -33.84 -13.86
CA ASN A 209 -0.63 -34.28 -12.86
C ASN A 209 -1.99 -33.57 -13.06
N PRO A 210 -3.01 -34.28 -13.63
CA PRO A 210 -4.35 -33.71 -13.79
C PRO A 210 -5.02 -33.26 -12.48
N ALA A 211 -4.64 -33.85 -11.35
CA ALA A 211 -5.19 -33.47 -10.05
C ALA A 211 -4.70 -32.08 -9.59
N SER A 212 -3.66 -31.55 -10.20
CA SER A 212 -3.14 -30.20 -9.92
C SER A 212 -3.85 -29.10 -10.73
N ILE A 213 -4.85 -29.45 -11.55
CA ILE A 213 -5.66 -28.47 -12.28
C ILE A 213 -6.40 -27.60 -11.29
N HIS A 214 -6.15 -26.30 -11.35
CA HIS A 214 -6.67 -25.32 -10.40
C HIS A 214 -7.54 -24.23 -11.06
N HIS A 215 -7.51 -24.11 -12.39
CA HIS A 215 -8.29 -23.09 -13.11
C HIS A 215 -8.95 -23.67 -14.37
N VAL A 216 -10.09 -23.08 -14.75
CA VAL A 216 -10.86 -23.39 -15.94
C VAL A 216 -11.53 -22.14 -16.50
N ALA A 217 -11.58 -22.03 -17.85
CA ALA A 217 -12.26 -20.94 -18.56
C ALA A 217 -13.03 -21.48 -19.77
N ILE A 218 -13.98 -20.71 -20.28
CA ILE A 218 -14.72 -21.02 -21.52
C ILE A 218 -14.04 -20.29 -22.68
N TYR A 219 -13.58 -21.05 -23.68
CA TYR A 219 -13.02 -20.44 -24.89
C TYR A 219 -14.12 -19.75 -25.73
N LEU A 220 -13.87 -18.52 -26.15
CA LEU A 220 -14.80 -17.72 -26.96
C LEU A 220 -14.47 -17.69 -28.45
N GLY A 221 -13.30 -18.18 -28.83
CA GLY A 221 -12.73 -17.99 -30.17
C GLY A 221 -11.73 -16.83 -30.18
N ASN A 222 -11.01 -16.71 -31.31
CA ASN A 222 -10.07 -15.60 -31.58
C ASN A 222 -8.99 -15.35 -30.48
N GLY A 223 -8.68 -16.36 -29.67
CA GLY A 223 -7.71 -16.22 -28.60
C GLY A 223 -8.27 -15.58 -27.34
N GLU A 224 -9.59 -15.50 -27.19
CA GLU A 224 -10.27 -14.96 -26.00
C GLU A 224 -10.98 -16.06 -25.21
N MET A 225 -11.11 -15.85 -23.92
CA MET A 225 -11.83 -16.72 -23.01
C MET A 225 -12.66 -15.92 -22.01
N LEU A 226 -13.71 -16.54 -21.47
CA LEU A 226 -14.54 -16.01 -20.39
C LEU A 226 -14.21 -16.79 -19.13
N ALA A 227 -13.80 -16.08 -18.10
CA ALA A 227 -13.33 -16.65 -16.83
C ALA A 227 -13.82 -15.89 -15.61
N ALA A 228 -13.82 -16.57 -14.47
CA ALA A 228 -13.75 -16.00 -13.12
C ALA A 228 -12.33 -16.29 -12.60
N PRO A 229 -11.35 -15.37 -12.73
CA PRO A 229 -9.93 -15.73 -12.64
C PRO A 229 -9.45 -16.06 -11.22
N HIS A 230 -9.54 -15.09 -10.30
CA HIS A 230 -9.03 -15.21 -8.93
C HIS A 230 -9.62 -14.16 -7.99
N THR A 231 -9.36 -14.31 -6.69
CA THR A 231 -9.77 -13.33 -5.67
C THR A 231 -9.30 -11.91 -6.01
N GLY A 232 -10.19 -10.95 -5.88
CA GLY A 232 -9.94 -9.54 -6.22
C GLY A 232 -10.28 -9.17 -7.67
N THR A 233 -10.75 -10.14 -8.48
CA THR A 233 -11.23 -9.90 -9.85
C THR A 233 -12.73 -10.14 -9.97
N VAL A 234 -13.23 -9.96 -11.18
CA VAL A 234 -14.63 -10.23 -11.56
C VAL A 234 -14.68 -11.24 -12.70
N VAL A 235 -15.84 -11.78 -12.98
CA VAL A 235 -16.09 -12.52 -14.23
C VAL A 235 -15.83 -11.58 -15.40
N GLN A 236 -14.94 -11.98 -16.29
CA GLN A 236 -14.44 -11.14 -17.37
C GLN A 236 -14.07 -11.93 -18.62
N VAL A 237 -13.96 -11.21 -19.75
CA VAL A 237 -13.31 -11.71 -20.95
C VAL A 237 -11.85 -11.29 -20.91
N GLU A 238 -10.98 -12.23 -21.18
CA GLU A 238 -9.53 -12.00 -21.17
C GLU A 238 -8.85 -12.82 -22.28
N PRO A 239 -7.64 -12.41 -22.71
CA PRO A 239 -6.87 -13.19 -23.66
C PRO A 239 -6.49 -14.56 -23.08
N VAL A 240 -6.49 -15.59 -23.94
CA VAL A 240 -5.95 -16.91 -23.54
C VAL A 240 -4.45 -16.77 -23.28
N TYR A 241 -3.99 -17.30 -22.16
CA TYR A 241 -2.56 -17.43 -21.84
C TYR A 241 -2.17 -18.91 -21.77
N LEU A 242 -0.91 -19.22 -22.07
CA LEU A 242 -0.44 -20.62 -22.16
C LEU A 242 0.56 -21.00 -21.07
N ASP A 243 0.93 -20.07 -20.20
CA ASP A 243 1.71 -20.42 -19.01
C ASP A 243 0.85 -21.25 -18.06
N GLY A 244 1.29 -22.46 -17.72
CA GLY A 244 0.52 -23.42 -16.95
C GLY A 244 -0.66 -24.07 -17.69
N TYR A 245 -0.84 -23.83 -19.01
CA TYR A 245 -1.91 -24.45 -19.78
C TYR A 245 -1.77 -25.98 -19.82
N PHE A 246 -2.79 -26.68 -19.32
CA PHE A 246 -2.82 -28.14 -19.21
C PHE A 246 -3.46 -28.82 -20.42
N GLY A 247 -4.51 -28.25 -20.97
CA GLY A 247 -5.25 -28.81 -22.06
C GLY A 247 -6.68 -28.27 -22.17
N ALA A 248 -7.44 -28.80 -23.13
CA ALA A 248 -8.83 -28.45 -23.34
C ALA A 248 -9.72 -29.67 -23.47
N VAL A 249 -11.02 -29.48 -23.19
CA VAL A 249 -12.05 -30.47 -23.44
C VAL A 249 -13.26 -29.83 -24.12
N ARG A 250 -14.02 -30.65 -24.86
CA ARG A 250 -15.28 -30.24 -25.50
C ARG A 250 -16.45 -30.94 -24.84
N PRO A 251 -17.24 -30.23 -23.99
CA PRO A 251 -18.38 -30.82 -23.29
C PRO A 251 -19.58 -31.14 -24.17
N ALA A 252 -19.70 -30.45 -25.33
CA ALA A 252 -20.85 -30.61 -26.22
C ALA A 252 -20.52 -30.35 -27.70
#